data_51ff802840d35c8c74c00ae9ce6d5b7f
#
_entry.id   51ff802840d35c8c74c00ae9ce6d5b7f
#
_cell.length_a   1.000
_cell.length_b   1.000
_cell.length_c   1.000
_cell.angle_alpha   90.00
_cell.angle_beta   90.00
_cell.angle_gamma   90.00
#
_symmetry.space_group_name_H-M   'P 1'
#
loop_
_entity.id
_entity.type
_entity.pdbx_description
1 polymer ?
#
loop_
_entity_poly.entity_id
_entity_poly.type
_entity_poly.pdbx_seq_one_letter_code
_entity_poly.pdbx_strand_id
1 'polypeptide(L)'
;LDDFKERRMQIKLERAGFIFTPQEYYARAVVMSAGTLIIGGIISLAIMPSMSVVICILAVIVYFHFFGEVNNKLKEKDECIERELPKFVRAIVQGLKTEKDVIKLLENYGEIASKGLQYDIEVLILDLKSGNFENAMIDFENRVGNAYMSRLAKSLIAINRGDNQEASLNHLLSDMSLLSHETMCRELNKRPGRVKMMVIPIVVIGIFTLFYVVGVNLFDSLGGIM
;
A
#
# COMPACT_ATOMS: atom_id res chain seq x y z
N LEU A 1 -9.00 -21.03 -12.24
CA LEU A 1 -9.11 -20.29 -10.95
C LEU A 1 -7.78 -19.67 -10.54
N ASP A 2 -6.65 -20.25 -10.96
CA ASP A 2 -5.31 -19.74 -10.62
C ASP A 2 -4.91 -18.55 -11.49
N ASP A 3 -5.19 -18.54 -12.79
CA ASP A 3 -4.92 -17.41 -13.69
C ASP A 3 -5.60 -16.11 -13.25
N PHE A 4 -6.80 -16.21 -12.68
CA PHE A 4 -7.53 -15.04 -12.18
C PHE A 4 -6.89 -14.45 -10.91
N LYS A 5 -6.35 -15.30 -10.04
CA LYS A 5 -5.62 -14.88 -8.84
C LYS A 5 -4.27 -14.26 -9.21
N GLU A 6 -3.56 -14.84 -10.18
CA GLU A 6 -2.30 -14.29 -10.68
C GLU A 6 -2.48 -12.90 -11.30
N ARG A 7 -3.46 -12.73 -12.19
CA ARG A 7 -3.77 -11.41 -12.78
C ARG A 7 -4.14 -10.36 -11.72
N ARG A 8 -4.95 -10.74 -10.72
CA ARG A 8 -5.28 -9.83 -9.61
C ARG A 8 -4.04 -9.45 -8.80
N MET A 9 -3.14 -10.39 -8.58
CA MET A 9 -1.92 -10.14 -7.83
C MET A 9 -0.96 -9.27 -8.63
N GLN A 10 -0.85 -9.50 -9.94
CA GLN A 10 -0.05 -8.68 -10.84
C GLN A 10 -0.50 -7.22 -10.85
N ILE A 11 -1.80 -6.97 -11.00
CA ILE A 11 -2.37 -5.61 -10.91
C ILE A 11 -2.06 -4.95 -9.55
N LYS A 12 -2.12 -5.70 -8.47
CA LYS A 12 -1.77 -5.18 -7.13
C LYS A 12 -0.29 -4.86 -6.99
N LEU A 13 0.59 -5.68 -7.56
CA LEU A 13 2.03 -5.47 -7.54
C LEU A 13 2.42 -4.23 -8.37
N GLU A 14 1.86 -4.10 -9.56
CA GLU A 14 2.06 -2.94 -10.44
C GLU A 14 1.58 -1.65 -9.76
N ARG A 15 0.38 -1.66 -9.17
CA ARG A 15 -0.14 -0.51 -8.41
C ARG A 15 0.69 -0.19 -7.17
N ALA A 16 1.26 -1.18 -6.50
CA ALA A 16 2.15 -0.98 -5.36
C ALA A 16 3.58 -0.52 -5.75
N GLY A 17 3.87 -0.43 -7.06
CA GLY A 17 5.17 -0.01 -7.58
C GLY A 17 6.25 -1.09 -7.52
N PHE A 18 5.86 -2.36 -7.42
CA PHE A 18 6.79 -3.47 -7.50
C PHE A 18 6.99 -3.91 -8.95
N ILE A 19 8.25 -4.03 -9.36
CA ILE A 19 8.65 -4.48 -10.72
C ILE A 19 8.65 -6.02 -10.83
N PHE A 20 8.27 -6.72 -9.76
CA PHE A 20 8.35 -8.20 -9.69
C PHE A 20 7.07 -8.87 -10.20
N THR A 21 7.26 -10.03 -10.83
CA THR A 21 6.13 -10.91 -11.17
C THR A 21 5.54 -11.55 -9.90
N PRO A 22 4.25 -11.93 -9.91
CA PRO A 22 3.64 -12.65 -8.78
C PRO A 22 4.43 -13.87 -8.35
N GLN A 23 4.97 -14.62 -9.33
CA GLN A 23 5.77 -15.82 -9.07
C GLN A 23 7.09 -15.52 -8.34
N GLU A 24 7.79 -14.46 -8.73
CA GLU A 24 9.02 -14.00 -8.04
C GLU A 24 8.74 -13.53 -6.62
N TYR A 25 7.59 -12.89 -6.40
CA TYR A 25 7.19 -12.44 -5.07
C TYR A 25 6.94 -13.63 -4.13
N TYR A 26 6.19 -14.63 -4.59
CA TYR A 26 5.99 -15.88 -3.83
C TYR A 26 7.30 -16.63 -3.61
N ALA A 27 8.14 -16.74 -4.63
CA ALA A 27 9.44 -17.40 -4.52
C ALA A 27 10.32 -16.72 -3.46
N ARG A 28 10.39 -15.39 -3.40
CA ARG A 28 11.11 -14.64 -2.36
C ARG A 28 10.58 -14.93 -0.97
N ALA A 29 9.27 -14.92 -0.77
CA ALA A 29 8.66 -15.23 0.53
C ALA A 29 9.03 -16.65 1.00
N VAL A 30 8.99 -17.62 0.09
CA VAL A 30 9.37 -19.02 0.37
C VAL A 30 10.88 -19.14 0.66
N VAL A 31 11.74 -18.50 -0.13
CA VAL A 31 13.20 -18.55 0.07
C VAL A 31 13.59 -17.94 1.41
N MET A 32 12.98 -16.80 1.78
CA MET A 32 13.28 -16.14 3.07
C MET A 32 12.77 -16.97 4.26
N SER A 33 11.59 -17.58 4.15
CA SER A 33 11.09 -18.47 5.21
C SER A 33 11.89 -19.76 5.33
N ALA A 34 12.29 -20.36 4.20
CA ALA A 34 13.17 -21.54 4.19
C ALA A 34 14.56 -21.21 4.75
N GLY A 35 15.12 -20.05 4.40
CA GLY A 35 16.37 -19.55 4.97
C GLY A 35 16.33 -19.41 6.49
N THR A 36 15.26 -18.84 7.03
CA THR A 36 15.06 -18.76 8.50
C THR A 36 14.91 -20.12 9.16
N LEU A 37 14.25 -21.07 8.52
CA LEU A 37 14.15 -22.45 9.01
C LEU A 37 15.50 -23.18 9.00
N ILE A 38 16.31 -23.04 7.94
CA ILE A 38 17.62 -23.70 7.82
C ILE A 38 18.59 -23.13 8.85
N ILE A 39 18.74 -21.80 8.91
CA ILE A 39 19.65 -21.14 9.84
C ILE A 39 19.21 -21.40 11.29
N GLY A 40 17.93 -21.26 11.59
CA GLY A 40 17.38 -21.52 12.90
C GLY A 40 17.50 -23.00 13.31
N GLY A 41 17.29 -23.93 12.37
CA GLY A 41 17.45 -25.36 12.58
C GLY A 41 18.88 -25.74 12.94
N ILE A 42 19.89 -25.17 12.25
CA ILE A 42 21.31 -25.40 12.57
C ILE A 42 21.65 -24.90 13.98
N ILE A 43 21.19 -23.69 14.33
CA ILE A 43 21.40 -23.09 15.65
C ILE A 43 20.71 -23.93 16.76
N SER A 44 19.52 -24.45 16.50
CA SER A 44 18.75 -25.28 17.45
C SER A 44 19.47 -26.62 17.73
N LEU A 45 20.01 -27.25 16.69
CA LEU A 45 20.77 -28.50 16.85
C LEU A 45 22.09 -28.32 17.62
N ALA A 46 22.71 -27.11 17.49
CA ALA A 46 24.01 -26.85 18.13
C ALA A 46 23.89 -26.43 19.61
N ILE A 47 22.77 -25.77 20.00
CA ILE A 47 22.65 -25.18 21.34
C ILE A 47 21.66 -25.94 22.22
N MET A 48 20.41 -26.11 21.80
CA MET A 48 19.36 -26.83 22.55
C MET A 48 18.22 -27.29 21.62
N PRO A 49 17.93 -28.60 21.58
CA PRO A 49 16.89 -29.15 20.69
C PRO A 49 15.46 -28.65 21.04
N SER A 50 15.24 -28.23 22.29
CA SER A 50 13.94 -27.65 22.73
C SER A 50 13.62 -26.29 22.12
N MET A 51 14.61 -25.56 21.55
CA MET A 51 14.42 -24.30 20.84
C MET A 51 13.80 -24.45 19.44
N SER A 52 13.69 -25.68 18.91
CA SER A 52 13.15 -25.94 17.56
C SER A 52 11.71 -25.42 17.38
N VAL A 53 10.89 -25.51 18.43
CA VAL A 53 9.50 -25.05 18.40
C VAL A 53 9.41 -23.52 18.24
N VAL A 54 10.27 -22.78 18.94
CA VAL A 54 10.32 -21.30 18.87
C VAL A 54 10.75 -20.87 17.47
N ILE A 55 11.69 -21.56 16.86
CA ILE A 55 12.17 -21.27 15.51
C ILE A 55 11.10 -21.55 14.45
N CYS A 56 10.33 -22.64 14.58
CA CYS A 56 9.18 -22.89 13.71
C CYS A 56 8.13 -21.77 13.78
N ILE A 57 7.83 -21.30 14.98
CA ILE A 57 6.86 -20.19 15.18
C ILE A 57 7.41 -18.91 14.53
N LEU A 58 8.69 -18.59 14.71
CA LEU A 58 9.34 -17.44 14.10
C LEU A 58 9.30 -17.51 12.56
N ALA A 59 9.58 -18.66 11.96
CA ALA A 59 9.52 -18.83 10.50
C ALA A 59 8.11 -18.60 9.94
N VAL A 60 7.07 -19.07 10.66
CA VAL A 60 5.67 -18.82 10.29
C VAL A 60 5.35 -17.33 10.37
N ILE A 61 5.80 -16.64 11.41
CA ILE A 61 5.59 -15.19 11.57
C ILE A 61 6.26 -14.42 10.41
N VAL A 62 7.50 -14.76 10.06
CA VAL A 62 8.24 -14.15 8.94
C VAL A 62 7.50 -14.38 7.62
N TYR A 63 6.99 -15.58 7.39
CA TYR A 63 6.21 -15.89 6.19
C TYR A 63 4.96 -15.01 6.08
N PHE A 64 4.17 -14.91 7.14
CA PHE A 64 2.96 -14.06 7.15
C PHE A 64 3.29 -12.57 7.04
N HIS A 65 4.41 -12.12 7.61
CA HIS A 65 4.85 -10.73 7.50
C HIS A 65 5.14 -10.35 6.04
N PHE A 66 5.82 -11.21 5.29
CA PHE A 66 6.08 -10.99 3.87
C PHE A 66 4.80 -10.89 3.05
N PHE A 67 3.79 -11.74 3.32
CA PHE A 67 2.50 -11.68 2.62
C PHE A 67 1.73 -10.38 2.88
N GLY A 68 1.94 -9.76 4.04
CA GLY A 68 1.30 -8.49 4.40
C GLY A 68 1.92 -7.26 3.72
N GLU A 69 3.17 -7.34 3.26
CA GLU A 69 3.93 -6.18 2.79
C GLU A 69 3.31 -5.49 1.56
N VAL A 70 2.87 -6.26 0.56
CA VAL A 70 2.22 -5.71 -0.64
C VAL A 70 0.92 -4.99 -0.28
N ASN A 71 0.09 -5.61 0.55
CA ASN A 71 -1.17 -4.99 0.97
C ASN A 71 -0.93 -3.71 1.79
N ASN A 72 0.14 -3.67 2.59
CA ASN A 72 0.48 -2.49 3.37
C ASN A 72 1.01 -1.36 2.48
N LYS A 73 1.88 -1.65 1.52
CA LYS A 73 2.36 -0.65 0.55
C LYS A 73 1.24 -0.12 -0.34
N LEU A 74 0.33 -1.00 -0.78
CA LEU A 74 -0.83 -0.58 -1.56
C LEU A 74 -1.73 0.35 -0.75
N LYS A 75 -2.03 0.01 0.50
CA LYS A 75 -2.78 0.88 1.41
C LYS A 75 -2.07 2.22 1.66
N GLU A 76 -0.77 2.20 1.82
CA GLU A 76 0.02 3.42 2.02
C GLU A 76 -0.03 4.32 0.77
N LYS A 77 0.06 3.74 -0.43
CA LYS A 77 -0.12 4.47 -1.68
C LYS A 77 -1.55 5.02 -1.81
N ASP A 78 -2.57 4.20 -1.56
CA ASP A 78 -3.97 4.62 -1.63
C ASP A 78 -4.27 5.74 -0.61
N GLU A 79 -3.73 5.66 0.61
CA GLU A 79 -3.85 6.71 1.63
C GLU A 79 -3.12 8.00 1.23
N CYS A 80 -1.96 7.90 0.56
CA CYS A 80 -1.25 9.04 0.00
C CYS A 80 -2.07 9.73 -1.08
N ILE A 81 -2.67 8.96 -1.98
CA ILE A 81 -3.54 9.45 -3.05
C ILE A 81 -4.79 10.12 -2.47
N GLU A 82 -5.49 9.47 -1.53
CA GLU A 82 -6.68 10.03 -0.88
C GLU A 82 -6.41 11.38 -0.20
N ARG A 83 -5.22 11.55 0.36
CA ARG A 83 -4.80 12.77 1.04
C ARG A 83 -4.49 13.91 0.08
N GLU A 84 -3.94 13.59 -1.08
CA GLU A 84 -3.56 14.57 -2.10
C GLU A 84 -4.70 14.92 -3.04
N LEU A 85 -5.60 13.98 -3.26
CA LEU A 85 -6.73 14.10 -4.18
C LEU A 85 -7.55 15.40 -4.04
N PRO A 86 -7.91 15.88 -2.82
CA PRO A 86 -8.63 17.13 -2.67
C PRO A 86 -7.86 18.35 -3.18
N LYS A 87 -6.54 18.35 -3.02
CA LYS A 87 -5.67 19.44 -3.51
C LYS A 87 -5.59 19.40 -5.03
N PHE A 88 -5.38 18.21 -5.59
CA PHE A 88 -5.30 17.97 -7.02
C PHE A 88 -6.59 18.41 -7.73
N VAL A 89 -7.73 17.87 -7.31
CA VAL A 89 -9.02 18.22 -7.91
C VAL A 89 -9.29 19.72 -7.82
N ARG A 90 -9.00 20.34 -6.67
CA ARG A 90 -9.19 21.80 -6.50
C ARG A 90 -8.30 22.59 -7.44
N ALA A 91 -7.02 22.21 -7.58
CA ALA A 91 -6.09 22.89 -8.48
C ALA A 91 -6.55 22.80 -9.94
N ILE A 92 -6.95 21.60 -10.38
CA ILE A 92 -7.42 21.40 -11.76
C ILE A 92 -8.72 22.17 -12.02
N VAL A 93 -9.72 22.07 -11.14
CA VAL A 93 -11.00 22.74 -11.35
C VAL A 93 -10.87 24.27 -11.29
N GLN A 94 -10.03 24.79 -10.41
CA GLN A 94 -9.76 26.25 -10.37
C GLN A 94 -8.95 26.69 -11.57
N GLY A 95 -7.97 25.88 -11.99
CA GLY A 95 -7.15 26.17 -13.17
C GLY A 95 -7.98 26.21 -14.45
N LEU A 96 -8.95 25.31 -14.63
CA LEU A 96 -9.85 25.29 -15.79
C LEU A 96 -10.70 26.55 -15.95
N LYS A 97 -10.92 27.32 -14.87
CA LYS A 97 -11.61 28.62 -14.93
C LYS A 97 -10.73 29.71 -15.55
N THR A 98 -9.42 29.57 -15.43
CA THR A 98 -8.44 30.58 -15.89
C THR A 98 -7.77 30.15 -17.19
N GLU A 99 -7.44 28.87 -17.31
CA GLU A 99 -6.73 28.30 -18.45
C GLU A 99 -7.50 27.09 -18.98
N LYS A 100 -7.74 27.08 -20.30
CA LYS A 100 -8.47 25.98 -20.94
C LYS A 100 -7.57 24.78 -21.29
N ASP A 101 -6.25 24.96 -21.20
CA ASP A 101 -5.28 23.91 -21.55
C ASP A 101 -5.04 22.97 -20.36
N VAL A 102 -5.68 21.80 -20.43
CA VAL A 102 -5.57 20.77 -19.38
C VAL A 102 -4.14 20.26 -19.22
N ILE A 103 -3.36 20.21 -20.31
CA ILE A 103 -1.98 19.67 -20.26
C ILE A 103 -1.10 20.60 -19.45
N LYS A 104 -1.17 21.90 -19.68
CA LYS A 104 -0.42 22.88 -18.89
C LYS A 104 -0.81 22.87 -17.41
N LEU A 105 -2.10 22.70 -17.10
CA LEU A 105 -2.56 22.59 -15.71
C LEU A 105 -1.98 21.37 -15.02
N LEU A 106 -1.89 20.25 -15.72
CA LEU A 106 -1.29 19.02 -15.21
C LEU A 106 0.22 19.15 -15.05
N GLU A 107 0.91 19.81 -16.00
CA GLU A 107 2.35 20.09 -15.91
C GLU A 107 2.66 20.94 -14.67
N ASN A 108 1.95 22.05 -14.49
CA ASN A 108 2.12 22.92 -13.33
C ASN A 108 1.84 22.19 -12.01
N TYR A 109 0.84 21.30 -11.98
CA TYR A 109 0.58 20.51 -10.79
C TYR A 109 1.61 19.41 -10.57
N GLY A 110 2.12 18.80 -11.63
CA GLY A 110 3.15 17.75 -11.56
C GLY A 110 4.41 18.18 -10.80
N GLU A 111 4.78 19.47 -10.91
CA GLU A 111 5.94 20.04 -10.19
C GLU A 111 5.76 20.07 -8.66
N ILE A 112 4.52 20.19 -8.19
CA ILE A 112 4.18 20.29 -6.76
C ILE A 112 3.53 19.02 -6.20
N ALA A 113 3.28 18.04 -7.05
CA ALA A 113 2.65 16.77 -6.68
C ALA A 113 3.48 16.00 -5.67
N SER A 114 2.83 15.31 -4.75
CA SER A 114 3.51 14.41 -3.82
C SER A 114 3.97 13.12 -4.51
N LYS A 115 4.94 12.44 -3.91
CA LYS A 115 5.50 11.18 -4.44
C LYS A 115 4.45 10.10 -4.75
N GLY A 116 3.28 10.16 -4.10
CA GLY A 116 2.21 9.17 -4.31
C GLY A 116 1.48 9.33 -5.64
N LEU A 117 1.36 10.55 -6.15
CA LEU A 117 0.62 10.88 -7.36
C LEU A 117 1.52 11.41 -8.50
N GLN A 118 2.73 11.89 -8.16
CA GLN A 118 3.66 12.51 -9.09
C GLN A 118 3.95 11.61 -10.30
N TYR A 119 4.34 10.36 -10.06
CA TYR A 119 4.62 9.41 -11.13
C TYR A 119 3.43 9.19 -12.07
N ASP A 120 2.23 9.01 -11.49
CA ASP A 120 1.01 8.78 -12.27
C ASP A 120 0.63 10.01 -13.11
N ILE A 121 0.91 11.22 -12.62
CA ILE A 121 0.71 12.50 -13.36
C ILE A 121 1.76 12.66 -14.46
N GLU A 122 3.03 12.38 -14.21
CA GLU A 122 4.09 12.44 -15.21
C GLU A 122 3.79 11.51 -16.40
N VAL A 123 3.38 10.28 -16.12
CA VAL A 123 2.96 9.33 -17.15
C VAL A 123 1.74 9.85 -17.91
N LEU A 124 0.74 10.41 -17.20
CA LEU A 124 -0.43 11.01 -17.86
C LEU A 124 -0.03 12.14 -18.82
N ILE A 125 0.88 13.02 -18.42
CA ILE A 125 1.36 14.12 -19.27
C ILE A 125 2.03 13.58 -20.54
N LEU A 126 2.86 12.53 -20.40
CA LEU A 126 3.49 11.88 -21.55
C LEU A 126 2.46 11.24 -22.48
N ASP A 127 1.47 10.55 -21.92
CA ASP A 127 0.39 9.92 -22.69
C ASP A 127 -0.47 10.97 -23.41
N LEU A 128 -0.77 12.10 -22.77
CA LEU A 128 -1.51 13.21 -23.38
C LEU A 128 -0.74 13.86 -24.53
N LYS A 129 0.57 14.00 -24.42
CA LYS A 129 1.44 14.52 -25.48
C LYS A 129 1.54 13.56 -26.67
N SER A 130 1.31 12.25 -26.47
CA SER A 130 1.32 11.25 -27.54
C SER A 130 0.07 11.30 -28.43
N GLY A 131 -0.99 12.01 -28.04
CA GLY A 131 -2.06 12.45 -28.93
C GLY A 131 -3.45 11.86 -28.73
N ASN A 132 -3.68 10.91 -27.83
CA ASN A 132 -5.04 10.41 -27.54
C ASN A 132 -5.47 10.76 -26.12
N PHE A 133 -6.10 11.92 -25.97
CA PHE A 133 -6.57 12.45 -24.70
C PHE A 133 -7.47 11.49 -23.92
N GLU A 134 -8.41 10.84 -24.62
CA GLU A 134 -9.39 9.96 -24.00
C GLU A 134 -8.74 8.68 -23.44
N ASN A 135 -7.89 8.04 -24.25
CA ASN A 135 -7.17 6.84 -23.81
C ASN A 135 -6.21 7.15 -22.66
N ALA A 136 -5.47 8.26 -22.73
CA ALA A 136 -4.58 8.70 -21.67
C ALA A 136 -5.32 8.89 -20.34
N MET A 137 -6.50 9.49 -20.36
CA MET A 137 -7.34 9.67 -19.18
C MET A 137 -7.89 8.35 -18.63
N ILE A 138 -8.27 7.42 -19.49
CA ILE A 138 -8.75 6.07 -19.09
C ILE A 138 -7.60 5.28 -18.44
N ASP A 139 -6.41 5.32 -19.04
CA ASP A 139 -5.25 4.62 -18.49
C ASP A 139 -4.82 5.22 -17.13
N PHE A 140 -4.88 6.53 -17.00
CA PHE A 140 -4.65 7.20 -15.73
C PHE A 140 -5.70 6.80 -14.66
N GLU A 141 -7.00 6.77 -15.02
CA GLU A 141 -8.07 6.29 -14.14
C GLU A 141 -7.78 4.87 -13.63
N ASN A 142 -7.36 3.97 -14.53
CA ASN A 142 -7.04 2.59 -14.21
C ASN A 142 -5.80 2.46 -13.30
N ARG A 143 -4.76 3.27 -13.52
CA ARG A 143 -3.55 3.28 -12.69
C ARG A 143 -3.82 3.77 -11.28
N VAL A 144 -4.54 4.86 -11.15
CA VAL A 144 -4.87 5.44 -9.84
C VAL A 144 -5.93 4.61 -9.12
N GLY A 145 -6.96 4.13 -9.85
CA GLY A 145 -7.98 3.22 -9.34
C GLY A 145 -8.82 3.81 -8.19
N ASN A 146 -9.05 5.13 -8.17
CA ASN A 146 -9.86 5.82 -7.19
C ASN A 146 -11.15 6.37 -7.81
N ALA A 147 -12.29 6.18 -7.15
CA ALA A 147 -13.61 6.55 -7.68
C ALA A 147 -13.76 8.06 -7.95
N TYR A 148 -13.11 8.91 -7.17
CA TYR A 148 -13.14 10.36 -7.38
C TYR A 148 -12.28 10.75 -8.58
N MET A 149 -11.16 10.07 -8.78
CA MET A 149 -10.31 10.26 -9.94
C MET A 149 -11.04 9.85 -11.23
N SER A 150 -11.82 8.77 -11.18
CA SER A 150 -12.68 8.34 -12.28
C SER A 150 -13.69 9.43 -12.67
N ARG A 151 -14.32 10.07 -11.69
CA ARG A 151 -15.26 11.18 -11.97
C ARG A 151 -14.55 12.38 -12.59
N LEU A 152 -13.37 12.74 -12.06
CA LEU A 152 -12.57 13.83 -12.62
C LEU A 152 -12.16 13.53 -14.07
N ALA A 153 -11.62 12.36 -14.35
CA ALA A 153 -11.20 11.94 -15.68
C ALA A 153 -12.36 12.01 -16.69
N LYS A 154 -13.52 11.48 -16.33
CA LYS A 154 -14.73 11.56 -17.17
C LYS A 154 -15.17 12.99 -17.41
N SER A 155 -15.13 13.86 -16.39
CA SER A 155 -15.47 15.27 -16.56
C SER A 155 -14.46 15.99 -17.46
N LEU A 156 -13.17 15.68 -17.35
CA LEU A 156 -12.13 16.25 -18.22
C LEU A 156 -12.27 15.79 -19.67
N ILE A 157 -12.60 14.51 -19.88
CA ILE A 157 -12.90 13.97 -21.23
C ILE A 157 -14.08 14.71 -21.85
N ALA A 158 -15.16 14.91 -21.09
CA ALA A 158 -16.35 15.62 -21.57
C ALA A 158 -16.03 17.10 -21.87
N ILE A 159 -15.24 17.77 -21.05
CA ILE A 159 -14.78 19.16 -21.30
C ILE A 159 -13.95 19.22 -22.58
N ASN A 160 -13.06 18.28 -22.78
CA ASN A 160 -12.24 18.22 -24.00
C ASN A 160 -13.08 18.01 -25.28
N ARG A 161 -14.25 17.37 -25.15
CA ARG A 161 -15.25 17.25 -26.22
C ARG A 161 -16.12 18.50 -26.41
N GLY A 162 -16.00 19.48 -25.53
CA GLY A 162 -16.76 20.74 -25.58
C GLY A 162 -18.02 20.76 -24.71
N ASP A 163 -18.24 19.75 -23.87
CA ASP A 163 -19.40 19.70 -22.99
C ASP A 163 -19.21 20.62 -21.77
N ASN A 164 -20.29 21.28 -21.36
CA ASN A 164 -20.26 22.06 -20.12
C ASN A 164 -20.40 21.16 -18.89
N GLN A 165 -19.31 20.98 -18.16
CA GLN A 165 -19.24 20.15 -16.97
C GLN A 165 -19.10 20.95 -15.65
N GLU A 166 -19.42 22.26 -15.67
CA GLU A 166 -19.24 23.14 -14.50
C GLU A 166 -19.97 22.63 -13.25
N ALA A 167 -21.21 22.17 -13.42
CA ALA A 167 -22.00 21.62 -12.33
C ALA A 167 -21.38 20.33 -11.75
N SER A 168 -20.90 19.43 -12.61
CA SER A 168 -20.24 18.18 -12.21
C SER A 168 -18.95 18.44 -11.45
N LEU A 169 -18.13 19.37 -11.93
CA LEU A 169 -16.89 19.77 -11.28
C LEU A 169 -17.11 20.44 -9.92
N ASN A 170 -18.11 21.29 -9.81
CA ASN A 170 -18.48 21.94 -8.53
C ASN A 170 -18.98 20.91 -7.51
N HIS A 171 -19.74 19.91 -7.95
CA HIS A 171 -20.17 18.79 -7.11
C HIS A 171 -18.97 17.98 -6.61
N LEU A 172 -18.01 17.70 -7.51
CA LEU A 172 -16.77 17.02 -7.17
C LEU A 172 -15.95 17.80 -6.14
N LEU A 173 -15.88 19.14 -6.26
CA LEU A 173 -15.22 19.99 -5.25
C LEU A 173 -15.88 19.90 -3.87
N SER A 174 -17.21 19.85 -3.82
CA SER A 174 -17.94 19.65 -2.57
C SER A 174 -17.61 18.30 -1.93
N ASP A 175 -17.62 17.23 -2.72
CA ASP A 175 -17.24 15.89 -2.26
C ASP A 175 -15.78 15.86 -1.73
N MET A 176 -14.88 16.61 -2.38
CA MET A 176 -13.48 16.70 -1.95
C MET A 176 -13.31 17.43 -0.62
N SER A 177 -14.17 18.39 -0.30
CA SER A 177 -14.12 19.06 1.00
C SER A 177 -14.50 18.12 2.14
N LEU A 178 -15.48 17.24 1.94
CA LEU A 178 -15.89 16.20 2.87
C LEU A 178 -14.79 15.15 3.04
N LEU A 179 -14.21 14.69 1.93
CA LEU A 179 -13.10 13.72 1.95
C LEU A 179 -11.89 14.26 2.72
N SER A 180 -11.54 15.53 2.54
CA SER A 180 -10.46 16.19 3.27
C SER A 180 -10.68 16.16 4.78
N HIS A 181 -11.90 16.38 5.23
CA HIS A 181 -12.29 16.29 6.64
C HIS A 181 -12.18 14.86 7.18
N GLU A 182 -12.69 13.90 6.44
CA GLU A 182 -12.62 12.48 6.83
C GLU A 182 -11.16 11.98 6.92
N THR A 183 -10.32 12.30 5.94
CA THR A 183 -8.92 11.87 5.93
C THR A 183 -8.15 12.46 7.11
N MET A 184 -8.41 13.73 7.46
CA MET A 184 -7.82 14.38 8.61
C MET A 184 -8.24 13.72 9.94
N CYS A 185 -9.53 13.43 10.10
CA CYS A 185 -10.03 12.71 11.27
C CYS A 185 -9.47 11.28 11.39
N ARG A 186 -9.34 10.56 10.26
CA ARG A 186 -8.72 9.23 10.24
C ARG A 186 -7.25 9.26 10.65
N GLU A 187 -6.49 10.27 10.24
CA GLU A 187 -5.08 10.42 10.64
C GLU A 187 -4.91 10.66 12.14
N LEU A 188 -5.74 11.51 12.72
CA LEU A 188 -5.72 11.75 14.16
C LEU A 188 -6.02 10.46 14.94
N ASN A 189 -6.95 9.64 14.47
CA ASN A 189 -7.31 8.38 15.10
C ASN A 189 -6.31 7.23 14.88
N LYS A 190 -5.49 7.26 13.80
CA LYS A 190 -4.49 6.21 13.49
C LYS A 190 -3.21 6.31 14.31
N ARG A 191 -2.87 7.48 14.87
CA ARG A 191 -1.62 7.69 15.60
C ARG A 191 -1.41 6.75 16.80
N PRO A 192 -2.42 6.46 17.64
CA PRO A 192 -2.24 5.51 18.75
C PRO A 192 -2.14 4.04 18.30
N GLY A 193 -2.69 3.67 17.14
CA GLY A 193 -2.72 2.29 16.68
C GLY A 193 -1.38 1.74 16.18
N ARG A 194 -0.54 2.58 15.56
CA ARG A 194 0.76 2.14 15.01
C ARG A 194 1.75 1.75 16.13
N VAL A 195 1.73 2.46 17.23
CA VAL A 195 2.60 2.16 18.39
C VAL A 195 2.20 0.83 19.03
N LYS A 196 0.90 0.57 19.16
CA LYS A 196 0.39 -0.70 19.70
C LYS A 196 0.80 -1.90 18.84
N MET A 197 0.76 -1.76 17.51
CA MET A 197 1.10 -2.84 16.59
C MET A 197 2.59 -3.24 16.61
N MET A 198 3.49 -2.30 16.93
CA MET A 198 4.92 -2.59 17.12
C MET A 198 5.25 -3.19 18.49
N VAL A 199 4.49 -2.85 19.51
CA VAL A 199 4.76 -3.29 20.89
C VAL A 199 4.23 -4.70 21.14
N ILE A 200 3.10 -5.09 20.54
CA ILE A 200 2.47 -6.41 20.75
C ILE A 200 3.43 -7.58 20.48
N PRO A 201 4.15 -7.68 19.36
CA PRO A 201 5.04 -8.82 19.12
C PRO A 201 6.21 -8.87 20.11
N ILE A 202 6.72 -7.73 20.54
CA ILE A 202 7.81 -7.66 21.52
C ILE A 202 7.34 -8.20 22.88
N VAL A 203 6.15 -7.80 23.31
CA VAL A 203 5.56 -8.27 24.57
C VAL A 203 5.26 -9.76 24.52
N VAL A 204 4.73 -10.26 23.40
CA VAL A 204 4.44 -11.70 23.22
C VAL A 204 5.73 -12.52 23.28
N ILE A 205 6.80 -12.09 22.60
CA ILE A 205 8.11 -12.76 22.66
C ILE A 205 8.66 -12.74 24.10
N GLY A 206 8.55 -11.61 24.82
CA GLY A 206 8.99 -11.50 26.20
C GLY A 206 8.25 -12.45 27.16
N ILE A 207 6.93 -12.56 27.01
CA ILE A 207 6.12 -13.51 27.80
C ILE A 207 6.48 -14.95 27.47
N PHE A 208 6.67 -15.28 26.19
CA PHE A 208 7.05 -16.64 25.77
C PHE A 208 8.44 -17.05 26.30
N THR A 209 9.41 -16.15 26.31
CA THR A 209 10.75 -16.40 26.89
C THR A 209 10.67 -16.60 28.40
N LEU A 210 9.86 -15.86 29.12
CA LEU A 210 9.64 -16.06 30.55
C LEU A 210 9.02 -17.43 30.85
N PHE A 211 7.97 -17.83 30.14
CA PHE A 211 7.34 -19.15 30.31
C PHE A 211 8.31 -20.29 29.98
N TYR A 212 9.16 -20.09 28.97
CA TYR A 212 10.16 -21.08 28.58
C TYR A 212 11.21 -21.29 29.70
N VAL A 213 11.76 -20.19 30.23
CA VAL A 213 12.76 -20.23 31.33
C VAL A 213 12.18 -20.89 32.57
N VAL A 214 10.95 -20.54 32.96
CA VAL A 214 10.25 -21.14 34.10
C VAL A 214 9.98 -22.62 33.85
N GLY A 215 9.55 -22.99 32.64
CA GLY A 215 9.29 -24.39 32.27
C GLY A 215 10.55 -25.28 32.35
N VAL A 216 11.69 -24.78 31.84
CA VAL A 216 12.97 -25.50 31.90
C VAL A 216 13.44 -25.67 33.34
N ASN A 217 13.37 -24.61 34.17
CA ASN A 217 13.75 -24.70 35.59
C ASN A 217 12.84 -25.65 36.39
N LEU A 218 11.55 -25.72 36.10
CA LEU A 218 10.65 -26.68 36.72
C LEU A 218 10.97 -28.12 36.31
N PHE A 219 11.32 -28.33 35.05
CA PHE A 219 11.70 -29.66 34.53
C PHE A 219 13.01 -30.16 35.13
N ASP A 220 14.02 -29.30 35.26
CA ASP A 220 15.31 -29.62 35.91
C ASP A 220 15.12 -29.87 37.42
N SER A 221 14.24 -29.12 38.08
CA SER A 221 13.90 -29.29 39.50
C SER A 221 13.18 -30.64 39.75
N LEU A 222 12.30 -31.07 38.84
CA LEU A 222 11.59 -32.34 38.94
C LEU A 222 12.48 -33.52 38.52
N GLY A 223 13.38 -33.37 37.56
CA GLY A 223 14.33 -34.38 37.13
C GLY A 223 15.46 -34.65 38.13
N GLY A 224 15.78 -33.69 39.01
CA GLY A 224 16.77 -33.86 40.09
C GLY A 224 16.26 -34.56 41.35
N ILE A 225 14.99 -34.98 41.37
CA ILE A 225 14.36 -35.68 42.52
C ILE A 225 14.16 -37.19 42.25
N MET A 226 14.46 -37.68 41.00
CA MET A 226 14.54 -39.08 40.66
C MET A 226 16.00 -39.55 40.56
#